data_558c7ceb83d4b4091c45a3cb80d599c1
#
_entry.id   558c7ceb83d4b4091c45a3cb80d599c1
#
_cell.length_a   1.000
_cell.length_b   1.000
_cell.length_c   1.000
_cell.angle_alpha   90.00
_cell.angle_beta   90.00
_cell.angle_gamma   90.00
#
_symmetry.space_group_name_H-M   'P 1'
#
loop_
_entity.id
_entity.type
_entity.pdbx_description
1 polymer ?
#
loop_
_entity_poly.entity_id
_entity_poly.type
_entity_poly.pdbx_seq_one_letter_code
_entity_poly.pdbx_strand_id
1 'polypeptide(L)'
;MNRSGLKFLAVLLTVSIGVVLTAGFDNLPRNLRQQIDGERAALASAQQQVAQATSEVTGEVASESALFHTIPAAIQWPAGLALSESRLGDAQRAMDELSLLEKQNRRQDRQKVESLLAEERGVRTSAVSGTTDIQKDAAHWVELKRELPQRLDQMSRDYQTIRTFDLTPVASEVAKGENDWPEKKPDLDARVAVLHNSVTQSDVLWQSTAEERRQAAAADFAHVDFGALVAAQDALHNAAAELPQQAEEVRSLDGQLYYSWDKILVDMEVRGTGGARHYDQEIRSVKTRVEGAAAKPGTSTSDEAWVDVSGGTYDAMRNDLGMAIEHKPAGKFDSEAERVAQPAGFAYMAPAGQVSNQYGYWDHRDGRDFWVFYGQYALMRDLLFNRSYRPIERYDWEGYHSSWRSGRTYYGRDEAAGAPKYGSQGTATQDRYAGSSFARKGGFRDSQYASKSGSYRNSPYSSPGSHDPNADHNARHFGHGGPEEPHAPGFHPAPRPMPRPAFRPPSMPHHFGRH
;
A
#
# COMPACT_ATOMS: atom_id res chain seq x y z
N MET A 1 -5.38 20.07 87.71
CA MET A 1 -5.25 18.97 86.75
C MET A 1 -3.77 18.78 86.40
N ASN A 2 -3.26 17.63 86.77
CA ASN A 2 -1.82 17.39 86.87
C ASN A 2 -1.25 17.11 85.43
N ARG A 3 -0.19 17.79 85.03
CA ARG A 3 0.48 17.67 83.73
C ARG A 3 0.94 16.23 83.38
N SER A 4 1.01 15.36 84.42
CA SER A 4 1.37 13.95 84.22
C SER A 4 0.24 13.09 83.64
N GLY A 5 -1.02 13.43 83.85
CA GLY A 5 -2.17 12.70 83.30
C GLY A 5 -2.37 12.92 81.83
N LEU A 6 -1.98 14.10 81.32
CA LEU A 6 -2.11 14.43 79.93
C LEU A 6 -1.07 13.73 79.01
N LYS A 7 0.13 13.49 79.58
CA LYS A 7 1.19 12.73 78.90
C LYS A 7 0.88 11.23 78.78
N PHE A 8 0.21 10.67 79.77
CA PHE A 8 -0.20 9.25 79.81
C PHE A 8 -1.37 9.01 78.79
N LEU A 9 -2.30 9.96 78.71
CA LEU A 9 -3.40 9.88 77.70
C LEU A 9 -2.90 10.02 76.26
N ALA A 10 -1.91 10.88 76.02
CA ALA A 10 -1.30 11.04 74.69
C ALA A 10 -0.49 9.80 74.25
N VAL A 11 0.21 9.13 75.23
CA VAL A 11 0.96 7.89 74.93
C VAL A 11 0.01 6.73 74.67
N LEU A 12 -1.10 6.63 75.39
CA LEU A 12 -2.10 5.57 75.22
C LEU A 12 -2.86 5.76 73.89
N LEU A 13 -3.12 7.02 73.49
CA LEU A 13 -3.75 7.33 72.21
C LEU A 13 -2.81 7.06 71.04
N THR A 14 -1.53 7.35 71.15
CA THR A 14 -0.54 7.07 70.09
C THR A 14 -0.26 5.57 69.95
N VAL A 15 -0.25 4.79 71.02
CA VAL A 15 -0.10 3.33 70.96
C VAL A 15 -1.35 2.68 70.36
N SER A 16 -2.55 3.18 70.71
CA SER A 16 -3.80 2.68 70.13
C SER A 16 -3.92 3.01 68.60
N ILE A 17 -3.47 4.19 68.16
CA ILE A 17 -3.43 4.55 66.79
C ILE A 17 -2.35 3.74 66.05
N GLY A 18 -1.20 3.49 66.63
CA GLY A 18 -0.14 2.65 66.07
C GLY A 18 -0.58 1.19 65.85
N VAL A 19 -1.32 0.61 66.85
CA VAL A 19 -1.82 -0.77 66.77
C VAL A 19 -2.94 -0.87 65.70
N VAL A 20 -3.80 0.12 65.61
CA VAL A 20 -4.87 0.14 64.55
C VAL A 20 -4.28 0.33 63.16
N LEU A 21 -3.20 1.14 63.00
CA LEU A 21 -2.53 1.32 61.72
C LEU A 21 -1.73 0.09 61.29
N THR A 22 -1.14 -0.66 62.21
CA THR A 22 -0.40 -1.89 61.88
C THR A 22 -1.33 -3.06 61.56
N ALA A 23 -2.49 -3.16 62.21
CA ALA A 23 -3.49 -4.20 61.90
C ALA A 23 -4.14 -4.00 60.48
N GLY A 24 -4.16 -2.77 59.95
CA GLY A 24 -4.69 -2.48 58.63
C GLY A 24 -3.70 -2.72 57.48
N PHE A 25 -2.41 -2.86 57.77
CA PHE A 25 -1.36 -3.00 56.75
C PHE A 25 -1.07 -4.45 56.33
N ASP A 26 -1.56 -5.43 57.09
CA ASP A 26 -1.30 -6.85 56.80
C ASP A 26 -2.43 -7.53 56.00
N ASN A 27 -3.47 -6.82 55.71
CA ASN A 27 -4.63 -7.34 54.95
C ASN A 27 -4.46 -7.19 53.45
N LEU A 28 -5.12 -8.06 52.69
CA LEU A 28 -5.22 -7.97 51.26
C LEU A 28 -5.86 -6.62 50.86
N PRO A 29 -5.33 -5.89 49.85
CA PRO A 29 -5.88 -4.60 49.39
C PRO A 29 -7.38 -4.70 49.05
N ARG A 30 -8.16 -3.69 49.40
CA ARG A 30 -9.61 -3.66 49.15
C ARG A 30 -9.97 -3.80 47.66
N ASN A 31 -9.19 -3.19 46.80
CA ASN A 31 -9.39 -3.27 45.36
C ASN A 31 -9.24 -4.70 44.84
N LEU A 32 -8.33 -5.52 45.39
CA LEU A 32 -8.18 -6.92 44.96
C LEU A 32 -9.37 -7.77 45.44
N ARG A 33 -9.87 -7.54 46.65
CA ARG A 33 -11.08 -8.22 47.12
C ARG A 33 -12.30 -7.90 46.27
N GLN A 34 -12.48 -6.62 45.90
CA GLN A 34 -13.51 -6.20 44.98
C GLN A 34 -13.36 -6.84 43.58
N GLN A 35 -12.11 -7.00 43.11
CA GLN A 35 -11.84 -7.72 41.86
C GLN A 35 -12.21 -9.20 41.97
N ILE A 36 -11.89 -9.89 43.09
CA ILE A 36 -12.27 -11.28 43.31
C ILE A 36 -13.80 -11.43 43.28
N ASP A 37 -14.54 -10.53 43.92
CA ASP A 37 -16.01 -10.56 43.90
C ASP A 37 -16.55 -10.31 42.48
N GLY A 38 -15.97 -9.37 41.74
CA GLY A 38 -16.30 -9.09 40.35
C GLY A 38 -16.06 -10.28 39.43
N GLU A 39 -14.90 -10.94 39.55
CA GLU A 39 -14.56 -12.10 38.71
C GLU A 39 -15.41 -13.34 39.10
N ARG A 40 -15.79 -13.49 40.38
CA ARG A 40 -16.73 -14.55 40.81
C ARG A 40 -18.10 -14.40 40.13
N ALA A 41 -18.62 -13.18 40.07
CA ALA A 41 -19.86 -12.89 39.39
C ALA A 41 -19.71 -13.09 37.85
N ALA A 42 -18.57 -12.68 37.29
CA ALA A 42 -18.26 -12.85 35.87
C ALA A 42 -18.13 -14.34 35.50
N LEU A 43 -17.50 -15.17 36.37
CA LEU A 43 -17.40 -16.61 36.14
C LEU A 43 -18.77 -17.29 36.16
N ALA A 44 -19.64 -16.94 37.11
CA ALA A 44 -21.00 -17.48 37.18
C ALA A 44 -21.80 -17.12 35.90
N SER A 45 -21.67 -15.89 35.41
CA SER A 45 -22.27 -15.46 34.14
C SER A 45 -21.71 -16.22 32.96
N ALA A 46 -20.38 -16.41 32.90
CA ALA A 46 -19.72 -17.17 31.83
C ALA A 46 -20.14 -18.63 31.79
N GLN A 47 -20.31 -19.27 32.95
CA GLN A 47 -20.82 -20.64 33.07
C GLN A 47 -22.24 -20.77 32.49
N GLN A 48 -23.10 -19.80 32.77
CA GLN A 48 -24.44 -19.77 32.20
C GLN A 48 -24.43 -19.56 30.70
N GLN A 49 -23.63 -18.62 30.21
CA GLN A 49 -23.47 -18.31 28.78
C GLN A 49 -22.96 -19.52 27.99
N VAL A 50 -21.90 -20.18 28.50
CA VAL A 50 -21.33 -21.36 27.82
C VAL A 50 -22.33 -22.53 27.86
N ALA A 51 -23.00 -22.78 28.97
CA ALA A 51 -24.00 -23.84 29.07
C ALA A 51 -25.18 -23.59 28.11
N GLN A 52 -25.68 -22.36 28.03
CA GLN A 52 -26.75 -21.98 27.12
C GLN A 52 -26.32 -22.16 25.66
N ALA A 53 -25.19 -21.60 25.28
CA ALA A 53 -24.66 -21.68 23.92
C ALA A 53 -24.37 -23.15 23.51
N THR A 54 -23.82 -23.97 24.43
CA THR A 54 -23.62 -25.40 24.20
C THR A 54 -24.95 -26.11 23.94
N SER A 55 -25.98 -25.80 24.72
CA SER A 55 -27.33 -26.37 24.53
C SER A 55 -27.96 -25.95 23.20
N GLU A 56 -27.80 -24.67 22.83
CA GLU A 56 -28.31 -24.14 21.55
C GLU A 56 -27.60 -24.81 20.37
N VAL A 57 -26.28 -24.85 20.34
CA VAL A 57 -25.50 -25.50 19.28
C VAL A 57 -25.85 -26.98 19.17
N THR A 58 -25.92 -27.70 20.30
CA THR A 58 -26.25 -29.12 20.30
C THR A 58 -27.70 -29.37 19.80
N GLY A 59 -28.61 -28.48 20.16
CA GLY A 59 -30.00 -28.51 19.68
C GLY A 59 -30.09 -28.23 18.17
N GLU A 60 -29.38 -27.24 17.69
CA GLU A 60 -29.29 -26.93 16.25
C GLU A 60 -28.70 -28.10 15.45
N VAL A 61 -27.58 -28.68 15.92
CA VAL A 61 -26.96 -29.83 15.27
C VAL A 61 -27.88 -31.03 15.23
N ALA A 62 -28.66 -31.28 16.29
CA ALA A 62 -29.60 -32.36 16.31
C ALA A 62 -30.82 -32.12 15.38
N SER A 63 -31.34 -30.90 15.35
CA SER A 63 -32.48 -30.54 14.50
C SER A 63 -32.12 -30.45 13.02
N GLU A 64 -30.92 -30.05 12.72
CA GLU A 64 -30.40 -29.86 11.35
C GLU A 64 -29.28 -30.86 11.01
N SER A 65 -29.41 -32.10 11.49
CA SER A 65 -28.37 -33.13 11.34
C SER A 65 -28.04 -33.44 9.88
N ALA A 66 -29.01 -33.35 8.98
CA ALA A 66 -28.82 -33.51 7.55
C ALA A 66 -27.92 -32.40 6.93
N LEU A 67 -27.98 -31.19 7.48
CA LEU A 67 -27.10 -30.09 7.07
C LEU A 67 -25.67 -30.29 7.60
N PHE A 68 -25.55 -30.52 8.91
CA PHE A 68 -24.24 -30.43 9.58
C PHE A 68 -23.34 -31.65 9.35
N HIS A 69 -23.88 -32.80 8.88
CA HIS A 69 -23.05 -33.98 8.62
C HIS A 69 -22.02 -33.77 7.48
N THR A 70 -22.28 -32.86 6.54
CA THR A 70 -21.38 -32.54 5.43
C THR A 70 -20.44 -31.38 5.72
N ILE A 71 -20.62 -30.68 6.84
CA ILE A 71 -19.81 -29.49 7.20
C ILE A 71 -18.63 -29.91 8.04
N PRO A 72 -17.35 -29.82 7.51
CA PRO A 72 -16.18 -30.29 8.25
C PRO A 72 -15.97 -29.58 9.59
N ALA A 73 -16.33 -28.28 9.70
CA ALA A 73 -16.24 -27.52 10.94
C ALA A 73 -17.14 -28.09 12.03
N ALA A 74 -18.36 -28.53 11.70
CA ALA A 74 -19.34 -29.08 12.65
C ALA A 74 -18.82 -30.34 13.34
N ILE A 75 -17.96 -31.12 12.68
CA ILE A 75 -17.34 -32.32 13.26
C ILE A 75 -16.45 -31.97 14.45
N GLN A 76 -15.88 -30.79 14.46
CA GLN A 76 -14.96 -30.32 15.51
C GLN A 76 -15.67 -29.59 16.67
N TRP A 77 -16.93 -29.18 16.50
CA TRP A 77 -17.65 -28.41 17.50
C TRP A 77 -17.81 -29.13 18.85
N PRO A 78 -18.16 -30.45 18.92
CA PRO A 78 -18.27 -31.14 20.22
C PRO A 78 -16.96 -31.10 21.00
N ALA A 79 -15.82 -31.25 20.33
CA ALA A 79 -14.52 -31.17 21.00
C ALA A 79 -14.21 -29.74 21.43
N GLY A 80 -14.57 -28.71 20.63
CA GLY A 80 -14.40 -27.30 20.97
C GLY A 80 -15.27 -26.87 22.16
N LEU A 81 -16.51 -27.32 22.22
CA LEU A 81 -17.45 -27.08 23.34
C LEU A 81 -16.92 -27.74 24.63
N ALA A 82 -16.52 -29.02 24.56
CA ALA A 82 -15.92 -29.73 25.69
C ALA A 82 -14.63 -29.06 26.20
N LEU A 83 -13.81 -28.50 25.29
CA LEU A 83 -12.64 -27.72 25.69
C LEU A 83 -13.01 -26.43 26.44
N SER A 84 -14.07 -25.74 26.01
CA SER A 84 -14.57 -24.54 26.68
C SER A 84 -15.11 -24.87 28.07
N GLU A 85 -15.84 -25.97 28.23
CA GLU A 85 -16.27 -26.46 29.54
C GLU A 85 -15.09 -26.82 30.47
N SER A 86 -14.06 -27.49 29.93
CA SER A 86 -12.84 -27.80 30.66
C SER A 86 -12.14 -26.54 31.14
N ARG A 87 -12.05 -25.50 30.29
CA ARG A 87 -11.48 -24.20 30.65
C ARG A 87 -12.27 -23.52 31.77
N LEU A 88 -13.59 -23.57 31.76
CA LEU A 88 -14.40 -23.06 32.88
C LEU A 88 -14.15 -23.84 34.15
N GLY A 89 -13.88 -25.14 34.07
CA GLY A 89 -13.40 -25.92 35.22
C GLY A 89 -12.05 -25.44 35.75
N ASP A 90 -11.12 -25.05 34.87
CA ASP A 90 -9.84 -24.46 35.30
C ASP A 90 -10.05 -23.07 35.92
N ALA A 91 -10.89 -22.22 35.34
CA ALA A 91 -11.25 -20.91 35.90
C ALA A 91 -11.92 -21.06 37.28
N GLN A 92 -12.78 -22.07 37.45
CA GLN A 92 -13.39 -22.38 38.77
C GLN A 92 -12.34 -22.78 39.82
N ARG A 93 -11.36 -23.61 39.44
CA ARG A 93 -10.26 -23.98 40.36
C ARG A 93 -9.43 -22.76 40.78
N ALA A 94 -9.11 -21.88 39.85
CA ALA A 94 -8.43 -20.62 40.16
C ALA A 94 -9.28 -19.73 41.09
N MET A 95 -10.60 -19.66 40.87
CA MET A 95 -11.52 -18.90 41.71
C MET A 95 -11.65 -19.51 43.13
N ASP A 96 -11.64 -20.85 43.26
CA ASP A 96 -11.67 -21.53 44.56
C ASP A 96 -10.39 -21.21 45.37
N GLU A 97 -9.23 -21.19 44.70
CA GLU A 97 -7.96 -20.78 45.33
C GLU A 97 -7.97 -19.29 45.72
N LEU A 98 -8.47 -18.41 44.84
CA LEU A 98 -8.70 -16.99 45.15
C LEU A 98 -9.60 -16.81 46.37
N SER A 99 -10.68 -17.58 46.47
CA SER A 99 -11.60 -17.55 47.61
C SER A 99 -10.94 -18.01 48.91
N LEU A 100 -10.00 -18.96 48.83
CA LEU A 100 -9.20 -19.37 50.00
C LEU A 100 -8.24 -18.26 50.44
N LEU A 101 -7.52 -17.63 49.49
CA LEU A 101 -6.61 -16.53 49.80
C LEU A 101 -7.34 -15.28 50.29
N GLU A 102 -8.54 -15.03 49.78
CA GLU A 102 -9.41 -13.95 50.27
C GLU A 102 -9.81 -14.15 51.73
N LYS A 103 -10.19 -15.38 52.13
CA LYS A 103 -10.49 -15.74 53.52
C LYS A 103 -9.28 -15.62 54.42
N GLN A 104 -8.08 -15.97 53.93
CA GLN A 104 -6.83 -15.81 54.70
C GLN A 104 -6.44 -14.33 54.86
N ASN A 105 -6.83 -13.47 53.90
CA ASN A 105 -6.72 -12.02 53.91
C ASN A 105 -5.32 -11.50 54.31
N ARG A 106 -4.24 -12.07 53.73
CA ARG A 106 -2.87 -11.74 54.01
C ARG A 106 -2.24 -10.89 52.91
N ARG A 107 -1.58 -9.82 53.25
CA ARG A 107 -0.90 -8.92 52.30
C ARG A 107 0.20 -9.61 51.51
N GLN A 108 0.89 -10.57 52.07
CA GLN A 108 1.94 -11.34 51.40
C GLN A 108 1.43 -12.12 50.18
N ASP A 109 0.12 -12.45 50.13
CA ASP A 109 -0.48 -13.21 49.06
C ASP A 109 -0.89 -12.34 47.84
N ARG A 110 -0.62 -11.02 47.91
CA ARG A 110 -1.02 -10.05 46.91
C ARG A 110 -0.61 -10.47 45.46
N GLN A 111 0.67 -10.81 45.28
CA GLN A 111 1.19 -11.16 43.94
C GLN A 111 0.55 -12.45 43.42
N LYS A 112 0.33 -13.42 44.29
CA LYS A 112 -0.36 -14.66 43.93
C LYS A 112 -1.82 -14.41 43.56
N VAL A 113 -2.51 -13.55 44.29
CA VAL A 113 -3.90 -13.15 43.95
C VAL A 113 -3.96 -12.43 42.61
N GLU A 114 -3.04 -11.49 42.33
CA GLU A 114 -2.98 -10.79 41.03
C GLU A 114 -2.71 -11.76 39.88
N SER A 115 -1.85 -12.77 40.06
CA SER A 115 -1.58 -13.81 39.05
C SER A 115 -2.80 -14.70 38.81
N LEU A 116 -3.46 -15.17 39.87
CA LEU A 116 -4.65 -16.02 39.75
C LEU A 116 -5.85 -15.30 39.14
N LEU A 117 -6.03 -14.00 39.45
CA LEU A 117 -7.04 -13.17 38.80
C LEU A 117 -6.79 -13.03 37.29
N ALA A 118 -5.53 -12.86 36.88
CA ALA A 118 -5.16 -12.79 35.47
C ALA A 118 -5.37 -14.15 34.75
N GLU A 119 -5.01 -15.25 35.40
CA GLU A 119 -5.21 -16.62 34.91
C GLU A 119 -6.69 -16.93 34.76
N GLU A 120 -7.50 -16.74 35.81
CA GLU A 120 -8.95 -16.98 35.79
C GLU A 120 -9.60 -16.21 34.63
N ARG A 121 -9.32 -14.90 34.54
CA ARG A 121 -9.87 -14.03 33.51
C ARG A 121 -9.49 -14.50 32.11
N GLY A 122 -8.23 -14.86 31.90
CA GLY A 122 -7.73 -15.35 30.62
C GLY A 122 -8.42 -16.64 30.17
N VAL A 123 -8.51 -17.60 31.08
CA VAL A 123 -9.13 -18.91 30.80
C VAL A 123 -10.63 -18.78 30.61
N ARG A 124 -11.33 -18.02 31.46
CA ARG A 124 -12.76 -17.73 31.35
C ARG A 124 -13.10 -17.04 30.03
N THR A 125 -12.37 -15.98 29.70
CA THR A 125 -12.58 -15.24 28.44
C THR A 125 -12.38 -16.15 27.23
N SER A 126 -11.36 -17.00 27.25
CA SER A 126 -11.06 -17.96 26.18
C SER A 126 -12.17 -19.03 26.04
N ALA A 127 -12.79 -19.46 27.16
CA ALA A 127 -13.90 -20.39 27.12
C ALA A 127 -15.14 -19.75 26.46
N VAL A 128 -15.49 -18.54 26.90
CA VAL A 128 -16.66 -17.81 26.34
C VAL A 128 -16.47 -17.51 24.86
N SER A 129 -15.28 -17.00 24.48
CA SER A 129 -14.98 -16.71 23.08
C SER A 129 -15.08 -17.96 22.22
N GLY A 130 -14.43 -19.06 22.61
CA GLY A 130 -14.45 -20.31 21.85
C GLY A 130 -15.86 -20.88 21.65
N THR A 131 -16.71 -20.80 22.68
CA THR A 131 -18.11 -21.25 22.54
C THR A 131 -18.94 -20.29 21.68
N THR A 132 -18.74 -18.97 21.86
CA THR A 132 -19.44 -17.96 21.05
C THR A 132 -19.08 -18.06 19.57
N ASP A 133 -17.84 -18.38 19.25
CA ASP A 133 -17.41 -18.55 17.86
C ASP A 133 -18.07 -19.77 17.22
N ILE A 134 -18.16 -20.89 17.96
CA ILE A 134 -18.90 -22.09 17.50
C ILE A 134 -20.39 -21.79 17.31
N GLN A 135 -21.01 -21.09 18.25
CA GLN A 135 -22.44 -20.71 18.17
C GLN A 135 -22.70 -19.82 16.93
N LYS A 136 -21.85 -18.84 16.68
CA LYS A 136 -21.95 -17.99 15.49
C LYS A 136 -21.78 -18.79 14.20
N ASP A 137 -20.83 -19.72 14.19
CA ASP A 137 -20.57 -20.56 13.03
C ASP A 137 -21.78 -21.47 12.75
N ALA A 138 -22.37 -22.13 13.77
CA ALA A 138 -23.58 -22.93 13.63
C ALA A 138 -24.78 -22.10 13.10
N ALA A 139 -25.02 -20.95 13.72
CA ALA A 139 -26.07 -20.03 13.28
C ALA A 139 -25.87 -19.53 11.85
N HIS A 140 -24.64 -19.27 11.46
CA HIS A 140 -24.31 -18.88 10.09
C HIS A 140 -24.72 -19.97 9.07
N TRP A 141 -24.42 -21.24 9.33
CA TRP A 141 -24.79 -22.32 8.42
C TRP A 141 -26.33 -22.53 8.33
N VAL A 142 -27.05 -22.36 9.43
CA VAL A 142 -28.52 -22.40 9.41
C VAL A 142 -29.07 -21.23 8.58
N GLU A 143 -28.51 -20.05 8.71
CA GLU A 143 -28.87 -18.89 7.90
C GLU A 143 -28.60 -19.12 6.42
N LEU A 144 -27.41 -19.63 6.07
CA LEU A 144 -27.06 -19.99 4.69
C LEU A 144 -28.08 -20.98 4.09
N LYS A 145 -28.53 -21.99 4.87
CA LYS A 145 -29.57 -22.92 4.45
C LYS A 145 -30.89 -22.18 4.18
N ARG A 146 -31.27 -21.24 5.02
CA ARG A 146 -32.50 -20.45 4.86
C ARG A 146 -32.44 -19.57 3.60
N GLU A 147 -31.31 -19.02 3.30
CA GLU A 147 -31.07 -18.17 2.12
C GLU A 147 -30.85 -18.98 0.83
N LEU A 148 -30.72 -20.30 0.94
CA LEU A 148 -30.30 -21.16 -0.16
C LEU A 148 -31.08 -20.99 -1.47
N PRO A 149 -32.40 -20.84 -1.51
CA PRO A 149 -33.12 -20.61 -2.75
C PRO A 149 -32.66 -19.35 -3.47
N GLN A 150 -32.49 -18.26 -2.73
CA GLN A 150 -32.00 -16.99 -3.27
C GLN A 150 -30.53 -17.10 -3.74
N ARG A 151 -29.72 -17.85 -3.00
CA ARG A 151 -28.33 -18.12 -3.34
C ARG A 151 -28.17 -18.96 -4.59
N LEU A 152 -29.00 -19.96 -4.80
CA LEU A 152 -29.01 -20.75 -6.04
C LEU A 152 -29.44 -19.93 -7.25
N ASP A 153 -30.43 -19.06 -7.09
CA ASP A 153 -30.82 -18.10 -8.12
C ASP A 153 -29.69 -17.12 -8.44
N GLN A 154 -28.99 -16.61 -7.41
CA GLN A 154 -27.83 -15.72 -7.60
C GLN A 154 -26.69 -16.46 -8.28
N MET A 155 -26.34 -17.67 -7.85
CA MET A 155 -25.32 -18.52 -8.46
C MET A 155 -25.59 -18.74 -9.97
N SER A 156 -26.86 -18.94 -10.32
CA SER A 156 -27.28 -19.08 -11.72
C SER A 156 -27.05 -17.77 -12.50
N ARG A 157 -27.43 -16.63 -11.92
CA ARG A 157 -27.20 -15.30 -12.56
C ARG A 157 -25.71 -15.00 -12.71
N ASP A 158 -24.92 -15.26 -11.67
CA ASP A 158 -23.47 -15.02 -11.68
C ASP A 158 -22.80 -15.87 -12.76
N TYR A 159 -23.15 -17.16 -12.84
CA TYR A 159 -22.66 -18.03 -13.91
C TYR A 159 -23.07 -17.54 -15.30
N GLN A 160 -24.31 -17.12 -15.50
CA GLN A 160 -24.73 -16.55 -16.79
C GLN A 160 -23.98 -15.26 -17.12
N THR A 161 -23.74 -14.41 -16.14
CA THR A 161 -22.95 -13.19 -16.31
C THR A 161 -21.53 -13.51 -16.81
N ILE A 162 -20.86 -14.49 -16.18
CA ILE A 162 -19.51 -14.94 -16.57
C ILE A 162 -19.54 -15.54 -17.99
N ARG A 163 -20.47 -16.45 -18.24
CA ARG A 163 -20.56 -17.19 -19.52
C ARG A 163 -20.87 -16.29 -20.71
N THR A 164 -21.67 -15.26 -20.50
CA THR A 164 -22.04 -14.31 -21.57
C THR A 164 -21.12 -13.11 -21.66
N PHE A 165 -20.11 -13.02 -20.79
CA PHE A 165 -19.14 -11.94 -20.84
C PHE A 165 -18.29 -12.03 -22.12
N ASP A 166 -18.36 -10.98 -22.96
CA ASP A 166 -17.65 -10.95 -24.24
C ASP A 166 -16.20 -10.51 -24.04
N LEU A 167 -15.27 -11.44 -24.16
CA LEU A 167 -13.83 -11.21 -24.12
C LEU A 167 -13.26 -10.78 -25.48
N THR A 168 -14.05 -10.84 -26.58
CA THR A 168 -13.58 -10.54 -27.94
C THR A 168 -13.00 -9.15 -28.08
N PRO A 169 -13.60 -8.08 -27.51
CA PRO A 169 -13.02 -6.74 -27.61
C PRO A 169 -11.64 -6.65 -26.97
N VAL A 170 -11.48 -7.23 -25.76
CA VAL A 170 -10.19 -7.24 -25.06
C VAL A 170 -9.14 -8.01 -25.85
N ALA A 171 -9.48 -9.21 -26.31
CA ALA A 171 -8.58 -10.04 -27.12
C ALA A 171 -8.16 -9.32 -28.43
N SER A 172 -9.09 -8.60 -29.06
CA SER A 172 -8.80 -7.84 -30.29
C SER A 172 -7.87 -6.64 -30.03
N GLU A 173 -8.09 -5.90 -28.94
CA GLU A 173 -7.23 -4.78 -28.54
C GLU A 173 -5.82 -5.28 -28.20
N VAL A 174 -5.73 -6.33 -27.38
CA VAL A 174 -4.45 -6.97 -27.02
C VAL A 174 -3.71 -7.50 -28.24
N ALA A 175 -4.39 -8.17 -29.18
CA ALA A 175 -3.77 -8.66 -30.41
C ALA A 175 -3.17 -7.52 -31.23
N LYS A 176 -3.80 -6.34 -31.24
CA LYS A 176 -3.22 -5.14 -31.88
C LYS A 176 -1.97 -4.68 -31.13
N GLY A 177 -2.02 -4.60 -29.78
CA GLY A 177 -0.86 -4.23 -28.96
C GLY A 177 0.32 -5.17 -29.15
N GLU A 178 0.07 -6.48 -29.24
CA GLU A 178 1.09 -7.50 -29.52
C GLU A 178 1.74 -7.35 -30.92
N ASN A 179 0.96 -6.98 -31.91
CA ASN A 179 1.48 -6.71 -33.25
C ASN A 179 2.32 -5.43 -33.29
N ASP A 180 1.89 -4.39 -32.57
CA ASP A 180 2.60 -3.13 -32.50
C ASP A 180 3.88 -3.24 -31.65
N TRP A 181 3.87 -4.04 -30.57
CA TRP A 181 4.99 -4.27 -29.65
C TRP A 181 5.17 -5.77 -29.33
N PRO A 182 5.80 -6.55 -30.23
CA PRO A 182 5.96 -8.00 -30.09
C PRO A 182 6.66 -8.43 -28.81
N GLU A 183 7.50 -7.59 -28.22
CA GLU A 183 8.17 -7.84 -26.96
C GLU A 183 7.22 -7.88 -25.76
N LYS A 184 6.00 -7.34 -25.90
CA LYS A 184 4.96 -7.34 -24.85
C LYS A 184 4.03 -8.53 -24.93
N LYS A 185 4.09 -9.27 -26.04
CA LYS A 185 3.21 -10.42 -26.27
C LYS A 185 3.17 -11.42 -25.10
N PRO A 186 4.29 -11.87 -24.51
CA PRO A 186 4.21 -12.83 -23.39
C PRO A 186 3.46 -12.31 -22.17
N ASP A 187 3.60 -11.02 -21.85
CA ASP A 187 2.93 -10.38 -20.71
C ASP A 187 1.42 -10.22 -20.96
N LEU A 188 1.05 -9.82 -22.17
CA LEU A 188 -0.33 -9.63 -22.57
C LEU A 188 -1.07 -10.96 -22.72
N ASP A 189 -0.47 -11.95 -23.39
CA ASP A 189 -1.00 -13.32 -23.50
C ASP A 189 -1.28 -13.92 -22.13
N ALA A 190 -0.35 -13.77 -21.18
CA ALA A 190 -0.52 -14.29 -19.82
C ALA A 190 -1.73 -13.69 -19.11
N ARG A 191 -2.03 -12.41 -19.33
CA ARG A 191 -3.18 -11.72 -18.73
C ARG A 191 -4.50 -12.12 -19.36
N VAL A 192 -4.54 -12.22 -20.69
CA VAL A 192 -5.71 -12.73 -21.41
C VAL A 192 -6.00 -14.18 -21.01
N ALA A 193 -4.95 -15.02 -20.85
CA ALA A 193 -5.12 -16.38 -20.38
C ALA A 193 -5.77 -16.46 -18.98
N VAL A 194 -5.48 -15.51 -18.09
CA VAL A 194 -6.14 -15.44 -16.78
C VAL A 194 -7.65 -15.23 -16.93
N LEU A 195 -8.08 -14.34 -17.83
CA LEU A 195 -9.50 -14.09 -18.10
C LEU A 195 -10.19 -15.37 -18.64
N HIS A 196 -9.59 -16.03 -19.61
CA HIS A 196 -10.12 -17.30 -20.15
C HIS A 196 -10.16 -18.41 -19.11
N ASN A 197 -9.13 -18.50 -18.26
CA ASN A 197 -9.10 -19.47 -17.17
C ASN A 197 -10.21 -19.20 -16.14
N SER A 198 -10.51 -17.94 -15.82
CA SER A 198 -11.62 -17.59 -14.92
C SER A 198 -12.96 -18.08 -15.47
N VAL A 199 -13.23 -17.89 -16.75
CA VAL A 199 -14.44 -18.42 -17.42
C VAL A 199 -14.44 -19.95 -17.39
N THR A 200 -13.35 -20.60 -17.76
CA THR A 200 -13.25 -22.07 -17.79
C THR A 200 -13.42 -22.69 -16.41
N GLN A 201 -12.81 -22.12 -15.39
CA GLN A 201 -12.97 -22.59 -14.01
C GLN A 201 -14.40 -22.42 -13.52
N SER A 202 -15.06 -21.32 -13.90
CA SER A 202 -16.47 -21.10 -13.58
C SER A 202 -17.38 -22.14 -14.24
N ASP A 203 -17.08 -22.54 -15.50
CA ASP A 203 -17.79 -23.64 -16.17
C ASP A 203 -17.60 -24.97 -15.43
N VAL A 204 -16.37 -25.28 -15.00
CA VAL A 204 -16.08 -26.50 -14.22
C VAL A 204 -16.83 -26.50 -12.89
N LEU A 205 -16.80 -25.37 -12.15
CA LEU A 205 -17.53 -25.25 -10.88
C LEU A 205 -19.04 -25.41 -11.08
N TRP A 206 -19.59 -24.78 -12.09
CA TRP A 206 -21.01 -24.90 -12.42
C TRP A 206 -21.40 -26.32 -12.74
N GLN A 207 -20.62 -27.06 -13.54
CA GLN A 207 -20.90 -28.45 -13.90
C GLN A 207 -20.70 -29.40 -12.73
N SER A 208 -19.63 -29.26 -11.97
CA SER A 208 -19.33 -30.14 -10.83
C SER A 208 -20.35 -30.05 -9.70
N THR A 209 -21.04 -28.92 -9.55
CA THR A 209 -22.07 -28.71 -8.53
C THR A 209 -23.49 -28.94 -9.05
N ALA A 210 -23.67 -29.53 -10.24
CA ALA A 210 -24.99 -29.68 -10.84
C ALA A 210 -25.92 -30.57 -10.02
N GLU A 211 -25.41 -31.67 -9.47
CA GLU A 211 -26.16 -32.60 -8.65
C GLU A 211 -26.50 -31.99 -7.29
N GLU A 212 -25.56 -31.37 -6.62
CA GLU A 212 -25.74 -30.66 -5.35
C GLU A 212 -26.77 -29.55 -5.48
N ARG A 213 -26.75 -28.78 -6.55
CA ARG A 213 -27.75 -27.73 -6.82
C ARG A 213 -29.15 -28.34 -7.04
N ARG A 214 -29.23 -29.48 -7.73
CA ARG A 214 -30.51 -30.18 -7.95
C ARG A 214 -31.10 -30.71 -6.65
N GLN A 215 -30.29 -31.36 -5.82
CA GLN A 215 -30.68 -31.89 -4.52
C GLN A 215 -31.03 -30.76 -3.54
N ALA A 216 -30.25 -29.71 -3.49
CA ALA A 216 -30.50 -28.53 -2.68
C ALA A 216 -31.83 -27.84 -3.06
N ALA A 217 -32.11 -27.71 -4.36
CA ALA A 217 -33.38 -27.16 -4.85
C ALA A 217 -34.59 -28.08 -4.49
N ALA A 218 -34.37 -29.40 -4.34
CA ALA A 218 -35.35 -30.35 -3.86
C ALA A 218 -35.44 -30.43 -2.33
N ALA A 219 -34.66 -29.64 -1.59
CA ALA A 219 -34.51 -29.66 -0.13
C ALA A 219 -33.99 -31.01 0.43
N ASP A 220 -33.29 -31.80 -0.38
CA ASP A 220 -32.69 -33.09 0.01
C ASP A 220 -31.26 -32.86 0.57
N PHE A 221 -31.16 -32.23 1.73
CA PHE A 221 -29.91 -31.88 2.36
C PHE A 221 -29.09 -33.08 2.85
N ALA A 222 -29.69 -34.26 2.94
CA ALA A 222 -28.96 -35.45 3.37
C ALA A 222 -27.90 -35.92 2.35
N HIS A 223 -28.04 -35.51 1.09
CA HIS A 223 -27.14 -35.90 0.00
C HIS A 223 -26.33 -34.74 -0.59
N VAL A 224 -26.48 -33.51 -0.06
CA VAL A 224 -25.79 -32.33 -0.52
C VAL A 224 -24.50 -32.10 0.28
N ASP A 225 -23.36 -31.95 -0.40
CA ASP A 225 -22.22 -31.29 0.23
C ASP A 225 -22.45 -29.77 0.27
N PHE A 226 -23.10 -29.36 1.36
CA PHE A 226 -23.54 -27.97 1.53
C PHE A 226 -22.35 -27.00 1.59
N GLY A 227 -21.22 -27.41 2.21
CA GLY A 227 -20.00 -26.62 2.28
C GLY A 227 -19.40 -26.38 0.91
N ALA A 228 -19.28 -27.44 0.09
CA ALA A 228 -18.78 -27.32 -1.28
C ALA A 228 -19.71 -26.47 -2.17
N LEU A 229 -21.03 -26.58 -2.00
CA LEU A 229 -22.01 -25.79 -2.75
C LEU A 229 -21.91 -24.29 -2.43
N VAL A 230 -21.80 -23.92 -1.16
CA VAL A 230 -21.64 -22.54 -0.73
C VAL A 230 -20.29 -21.97 -1.23
N ALA A 231 -19.20 -22.74 -1.09
CA ALA A 231 -17.90 -22.33 -1.60
C ALA A 231 -17.89 -22.09 -3.12
N ALA A 232 -18.59 -22.94 -3.88
CA ALA A 232 -18.72 -22.75 -5.32
C ALA A 232 -19.58 -21.53 -5.68
N GLN A 233 -20.63 -21.27 -4.91
CA GLN A 233 -21.47 -20.09 -5.09
C GLN A 233 -20.66 -18.80 -4.84
N ASP A 234 -19.90 -18.74 -3.74
CA ASP A 234 -19.06 -17.59 -3.43
C ASP A 234 -17.96 -17.39 -4.50
N ALA A 235 -17.37 -18.49 -5.00
CA ALA A 235 -16.38 -18.42 -6.07
C ALA A 235 -16.96 -17.88 -7.39
N LEU A 236 -18.18 -18.31 -7.78
CA LEU A 236 -18.86 -17.78 -8.97
C LEU A 236 -19.28 -16.33 -8.80
N HIS A 237 -19.73 -15.95 -7.61
CA HIS A 237 -20.09 -14.57 -7.30
C HIS A 237 -18.88 -13.63 -7.42
N ASN A 238 -17.76 -14.01 -6.83
CA ASN A 238 -16.51 -13.25 -6.92
C ASN A 238 -16.02 -13.17 -8.37
N ALA A 239 -16.03 -14.29 -9.11
CA ALA A 239 -15.61 -14.30 -10.51
C ALA A 239 -16.51 -13.39 -11.38
N ALA A 240 -17.82 -13.37 -11.16
CA ALA A 240 -18.74 -12.49 -11.89
C ALA A 240 -18.47 -10.99 -11.62
N ALA A 241 -18.09 -10.65 -10.39
CA ALA A 241 -17.74 -9.28 -10.02
C ALA A 241 -16.35 -8.87 -10.52
N GLU A 242 -15.38 -9.77 -10.48
CA GLU A 242 -13.97 -9.47 -10.81
C GLU A 242 -13.67 -9.52 -12.31
N LEU A 243 -14.34 -10.39 -13.08
CA LEU A 243 -14.03 -10.59 -14.50
C LEU A 243 -14.11 -9.29 -15.32
N PRO A 244 -15.14 -8.41 -15.17
CA PRO A 244 -15.17 -7.13 -15.87
C PRO A 244 -14.04 -6.19 -15.46
N GLN A 245 -13.67 -6.18 -14.18
CA GLN A 245 -12.59 -5.35 -13.65
C GLN A 245 -11.24 -5.80 -14.18
N GLN A 246 -10.98 -7.11 -14.17
CA GLN A 246 -9.76 -7.70 -14.72
C GLN A 246 -9.64 -7.44 -16.23
N ALA A 247 -10.75 -7.51 -16.96
CA ALA A 247 -10.80 -7.19 -18.38
C ALA A 247 -10.42 -5.73 -18.64
N GLU A 248 -10.93 -4.80 -17.82
CA GLU A 248 -10.59 -3.37 -17.92
C GLU A 248 -9.14 -3.08 -17.51
N GLU A 249 -8.62 -3.80 -16.51
CA GLU A 249 -7.20 -3.72 -16.14
C GLU A 249 -6.30 -4.15 -17.31
N VAL A 250 -6.66 -5.19 -18.04
CA VAL A 250 -5.91 -5.64 -19.24
C VAL A 250 -5.96 -4.58 -20.34
N ARG A 251 -7.13 -3.99 -20.60
CA ARG A 251 -7.29 -2.88 -21.56
C ARG A 251 -6.48 -1.66 -21.16
N SER A 252 -6.58 -1.28 -19.90
CA SER A 252 -5.81 -0.15 -19.35
C SER A 252 -4.31 -0.38 -19.49
N LEU A 253 -3.85 -1.61 -19.27
CA LEU A 253 -2.44 -1.96 -19.42
C LEU A 253 -2.01 -1.92 -20.88
N ASP A 254 -2.79 -2.50 -21.80
CA ASP A 254 -2.53 -2.41 -23.26
C ASP A 254 -2.53 -0.95 -23.70
N GLY A 255 -3.49 -0.16 -23.23
CA GLY A 255 -3.58 1.28 -23.51
C GLY A 255 -2.34 2.07 -23.11
N GLN A 256 -1.60 1.63 -22.08
CA GLN A 256 -0.36 2.30 -21.67
C GLN A 256 0.73 2.23 -22.75
N LEU A 257 0.72 1.21 -23.58
CA LEU A 257 1.69 1.05 -24.68
C LEU A 257 1.57 2.17 -25.72
N TYR A 258 0.36 2.72 -25.87
CA TYR A 258 0.06 3.77 -26.85
C TYR A 258 0.31 5.19 -26.35
N TYR A 259 1.01 5.34 -25.20
CA TYR A 259 1.40 6.64 -24.69
C TYR A 259 2.86 6.67 -24.29
N SER A 260 3.54 7.72 -24.70
CA SER A 260 4.76 8.16 -24.03
C SER A 260 4.43 9.31 -23.08
N TRP A 261 5.17 9.45 -21.99
CA TRP A 261 5.02 10.60 -21.10
C TRP A 261 6.32 10.97 -20.38
N ASP A 262 6.45 12.26 -20.10
CA ASP A 262 7.50 12.84 -19.25
C ASP A 262 6.85 13.53 -18.06
N LYS A 263 7.48 13.41 -16.89
CA LYS A 263 7.24 14.26 -15.73
C LYS A 263 8.42 15.19 -15.54
N ILE A 264 8.19 16.47 -15.72
CA ILE A 264 9.23 17.50 -15.67
C ILE A 264 9.07 18.27 -14.37
N LEU A 265 10.14 18.40 -13.61
CA LEU A 265 10.18 19.21 -12.40
C LEU A 265 10.30 20.70 -12.79
N VAL A 266 9.22 21.46 -12.64
CA VAL A 266 9.16 22.86 -13.09
C VAL A 266 9.32 23.88 -11.99
N ASP A 267 8.97 23.53 -10.75
CA ASP A 267 9.21 24.36 -9.56
C ASP A 267 9.35 23.50 -8.29
N MET A 268 9.92 24.08 -7.25
CA MET A 268 10.09 23.45 -5.95
C MET A 268 9.89 24.48 -4.84
N GLU A 269 9.19 24.11 -3.79
CA GLU A 269 8.91 25.00 -2.68
C GLU A 269 9.00 24.29 -1.34
N VAL A 270 9.53 24.99 -0.32
CA VAL A 270 9.43 24.59 1.07
C VAL A 270 8.54 25.59 1.78
N ARG A 271 7.45 25.11 2.37
CA ARG A 271 6.51 25.93 3.16
C ARG A 271 6.55 25.54 4.64
N GLY A 272 6.28 26.49 5.51
CA GLY A 272 6.31 26.27 6.96
C GLY A 272 7.71 26.30 7.56
N THR A 273 7.80 26.16 8.90
CA THR A 273 9.05 26.21 9.67
C THR A 273 9.10 25.07 10.70
N GLY A 274 10.31 24.65 11.07
CA GLY A 274 10.52 23.60 12.07
C GLY A 274 9.90 22.25 11.68
N GLY A 275 9.17 21.63 12.57
CA GLY A 275 8.53 20.34 12.36
C GLY A 275 7.28 20.36 11.45
N ALA A 276 6.77 21.56 11.10
CA ALA A 276 5.64 21.76 10.19
C ALA A 276 6.08 22.14 8.77
N ARG A 277 7.23 21.65 8.33
CA ARG A 277 7.71 21.87 6.96
C ARG A 277 6.98 20.96 5.98
N HIS A 278 6.47 21.56 4.91
CA HIS A 278 5.94 20.89 3.72
C HIS A 278 6.91 21.12 2.57
N TYR A 279 7.16 20.06 1.83
CA TYR A 279 8.02 20.05 0.67
C TYR A 279 7.19 19.80 -0.56
N ASP A 280 7.07 20.78 -1.42
CA ASP A 280 6.21 20.74 -2.59
C ASP A 280 7.05 20.78 -3.86
N GLN A 281 6.63 20.00 -4.86
CA GLN A 281 7.20 19.98 -6.19
C GLN A 281 6.10 20.25 -7.21
N GLU A 282 6.31 21.18 -8.12
CA GLU A 282 5.43 21.39 -9.26
C GLU A 282 5.92 20.51 -10.42
N ILE A 283 5.09 19.58 -10.80
CA ILE A 283 5.36 18.61 -11.85
C ILE A 283 4.52 18.94 -13.06
N ARG A 284 5.17 19.15 -14.21
CA ARG A 284 4.52 19.20 -15.50
C ARG A 284 4.56 17.82 -16.12
N SER A 285 3.39 17.23 -16.34
CA SER A 285 3.21 15.98 -17.05
C SER A 285 2.95 16.27 -18.53
N VAL A 286 3.77 15.73 -19.41
CA VAL A 286 3.57 15.81 -20.86
C VAL A 286 3.27 14.41 -21.35
N LYS A 287 2.06 14.19 -21.88
CA LYS A 287 1.61 12.90 -22.38
C LYS A 287 1.36 12.97 -23.88
N THR A 288 1.94 12.05 -24.63
CA THR A 288 1.82 11.99 -26.09
C THR A 288 1.25 10.64 -26.51
N ARG A 289 0.13 10.66 -27.23
CA ARG A 289 -0.45 9.46 -27.82
C ARG A 289 0.29 9.06 -29.09
N VAL A 290 0.45 7.75 -29.28
CA VAL A 290 0.95 7.14 -30.52
C VAL A 290 -0.08 6.14 -31.05
N GLU A 291 -0.12 5.89 -32.34
CA GLU A 291 -1.08 4.96 -32.94
C GLU A 291 -0.49 3.56 -33.17
N GLY A 292 0.80 3.37 -32.83
CA GLY A 292 1.55 2.12 -32.95
C GLY A 292 3.05 2.38 -32.93
N ALA A 293 3.85 1.33 -32.93
CA ALA A 293 5.31 1.41 -32.82
C ALA A 293 5.98 2.22 -33.95
N ALA A 294 5.45 2.15 -35.15
CA ALA A 294 5.97 2.85 -36.36
C ALA A 294 5.13 4.08 -36.75
N ALA A 295 4.04 4.34 -36.02
CA ALA A 295 3.13 5.41 -36.39
C ALA A 295 3.68 6.77 -35.98
N LYS A 296 3.34 7.80 -36.76
CA LYS A 296 3.61 9.18 -36.33
C LYS A 296 2.79 9.47 -35.08
N PRO A 297 3.37 10.17 -34.13
CA PRO A 297 2.65 10.49 -32.89
C PRO A 297 1.45 11.39 -33.17
N GLY A 298 0.43 11.15 -32.39
CA GLY A 298 -0.78 11.94 -32.36
C GLY A 298 -0.67 13.19 -31.48
N THR A 299 -1.73 13.46 -30.73
CA THR A 299 -1.85 14.67 -29.92
C THR A 299 -1.03 14.56 -28.63
N SER A 300 -0.32 15.64 -28.30
CA SER A 300 0.33 15.82 -26.99
C SER A 300 -0.55 16.69 -26.09
N THR A 301 -0.67 16.31 -24.82
CA THR A 301 -1.34 17.09 -23.76
C THR A 301 -0.36 17.38 -22.64
N SER A 302 -0.59 18.45 -21.91
CA SER A 302 0.23 18.82 -20.76
C SER A 302 -0.64 19.35 -19.63
N ASP A 303 -0.34 18.91 -18.42
CA ASP A 303 -0.91 19.42 -17.18
C ASP A 303 0.21 19.72 -16.17
N GLU A 304 -0.08 20.59 -15.22
CA GLU A 304 0.83 20.96 -14.14
C GLU A 304 0.12 20.77 -12.80
N ALA A 305 0.81 20.18 -11.84
CA ALA A 305 0.28 19.98 -10.51
C ALA A 305 1.38 20.10 -9.44
N TRP A 306 1.02 20.70 -8.31
CA TRP A 306 1.84 20.67 -7.11
C TRP A 306 1.61 19.36 -6.35
N VAL A 307 2.69 18.72 -5.96
CA VAL A 307 2.70 17.45 -5.24
C VAL A 307 3.49 17.62 -3.95
N ASP A 308 2.88 17.26 -2.82
CA ASP A 308 3.58 17.18 -1.53
C ASP A 308 4.49 15.95 -1.53
N VAL A 309 5.75 16.15 -1.16
CA VAL A 309 6.77 15.09 -1.18
C VAL A 309 7.51 15.02 0.15
N SER A 310 8.19 13.90 0.40
CA SER A 310 9.07 13.81 1.56
C SER A 310 10.27 14.77 1.44
N GLY A 311 10.82 15.23 2.58
CA GLY A 311 12.03 16.02 2.58
C GLY A 311 13.21 15.31 1.88
N GLY A 312 13.32 13.99 2.03
CA GLY A 312 14.33 13.19 1.34
C GLY A 312 14.14 13.18 -0.19
N THR A 313 12.91 13.08 -0.68
CA THR A 313 12.60 13.19 -2.12
C THR A 313 12.92 14.57 -2.65
N TYR A 314 12.53 15.62 -1.90
CA TYR A 314 12.84 17.00 -2.26
C TYR A 314 14.35 17.24 -2.40
N ASP A 315 15.13 16.79 -1.42
CA ASP A 315 16.59 16.96 -1.42
C ASP A 315 17.28 16.15 -2.52
N ALA A 316 16.79 14.94 -2.79
CA ALA A 316 17.32 14.09 -3.88
C ALA A 316 17.12 14.73 -5.25
N MET A 317 16.03 15.47 -5.47
CA MET A 317 15.69 16.10 -6.76
C MET A 317 16.09 17.59 -6.81
N ARG A 318 16.73 18.11 -5.78
CA ARG A 318 17.12 19.54 -5.69
C ARG A 318 17.96 20.02 -6.87
N ASN A 319 18.72 19.14 -7.49
CA ASN A 319 19.56 19.46 -8.63
C ASN A 319 18.87 19.30 -9.99
N ASP A 320 17.63 18.83 -10.02
CA ASP A 320 16.96 18.36 -11.25
C ASP A 320 15.85 19.31 -11.73
N LEU A 321 15.81 20.55 -11.25
CA LEU A 321 14.87 21.55 -11.75
C LEU A 321 15.02 21.70 -13.27
N GLY A 322 13.90 21.69 -13.99
CA GLY A 322 13.86 21.73 -15.45
C GLY A 322 14.17 20.41 -16.15
N MET A 323 14.43 19.34 -15.39
CA MET A 323 14.68 18.01 -15.92
C MET A 323 13.42 17.17 -15.98
N ALA A 324 13.33 16.23 -16.91
CA ALA A 324 12.39 15.14 -16.83
C ALA A 324 12.89 14.16 -15.77
N ILE A 325 12.16 14.08 -14.66
CA ILE A 325 12.49 13.22 -13.50
C ILE A 325 11.94 11.80 -13.66
N GLU A 326 10.93 11.64 -14.49
CA GLU A 326 10.42 10.35 -14.93
C GLU A 326 10.13 10.42 -16.43
N HIS A 327 10.46 9.34 -17.13
CA HIS A 327 10.20 9.18 -18.57
C HIS A 327 9.67 7.78 -18.85
N LYS A 328 8.61 7.70 -19.65
CA LYS A 328 8.10 6.44 -20.19
C LYS A 328 7.98 6.55 -21.72
N PRO A 329 8.75 5.79 -22.50
CA PRO A 329 8.54 5.71 -23.94
C PRO A 329 7.25 4.96 -24.27
N ALA A 330 6.72 5.16 -25.47
CA ALA A 330 5.68 4.29 -26.01
C ALA A 330 6.21 2.84 -26.13
N GLY A 331 5.31 1.85 -26.03
CA GLY A 331 5.67 0.43 -26.01
C GLY A 331 6.14 -0.07 -24.65
N LYS A 332 6.05 0.75 -23.60
CA LYS A 332 6.35 0.37 -22.23
C LYS A 332 5.12 0.53 -21.32
N PHE A 333 5.03 -0.30 -20.29
CA PHE A 333 4.04 -0.10 -19.23
C PHE A 333 4.48 1.02 -18.28
N ASP A 334 3.54 1.63 -17.57
CA ASP A 334 3.86 2.71 -16.61
C ASP A 334 4.81 2.25 -15.49
N SER A 335 4.77 0.96 -15.14
CA SER A 335 5.70 0.36 -14.17
C SER A 335 7.15 0.27 -14.67
N GLU A 336 7.38 0.40 -15.97
CA GLU A 336 8.69 0.36 -16.63
C GLU A 336 9.26 1.77 -16.88
N ALA A 337 8.61 2.81 -16.34
CA ALA A 337 9.08 4.17 -16.47
C ALA A 337 10.49 4.34 -15.89
N GLU A 338 11.32 5.06 -16.60
CA GLU A 338 12.68 5.39 -16.20
C GLU A 338 12.64 6.55 -15.19
N ARG A 339 13.37 6.43 -14.09
CA ARG A 339 13.41 7.41 -12.99
C ARG A 339 14.79 8.06 -12.83
N VAL A 340 15.56 8.08 -13.90
CA VAL A 340 16.82 8.80 -13.94
C VAL A 340 16.55 10.18 -14.54
N ALA A 341 16.81 11.23 -13.79
CA ALA A 341 16.61 12.59 -14.28
C ALA A 341 17.44 12.85 -15.54
N GLN A 342 16.78 13.44 -16.54
CA GLN A 342 17.38 13.69 -17.87
C GLN A 342 16.88 15.01 -18.44
N PRO A 343 17.64 15.68 -19.31
CA PRO A 343 17.14 16.88 -19.95
C PRO A 343 15.86 16.56 -20.71
N ALA A 344 14.82 17.36 -20.47
CA ALA A 344 13.51 17.12 -21.06
C ALA A 344 13.62 17.05 -22.59
N GLY A 345 12.99 16.02 -23.21
CA GLY A 345 12.98 15.81 -24.65
C GLY A 345 14.13 14.99 -25.25
N PHE A 346 15.21 14.73 -24.50
CA PHE A 346 16.36 13.99 -25.05
C PHE A 346 16.03 12.52 -25.34
N ALA A 347 15.18 11.89 -24.55
CA ALA A 347 14.75 10.52 -24.76
C ALA A 347 13.94 10.30 -26.05
N TYR A 348 13.40 11.37 -26.67
CA TYR A 348 12.65 11.30 -27.91
C TYR A 348 13.50 11.38 -29.18
N MET A 349 14.80 11.59 -29.05
CA MET A 349 15.68 11.74 -30.20
C MET A 349 16.10 10.39 -30.77
N ALA A 350 16.33 10.36 -32.09
CA ALA A 350 16.83 9.17 -32.74
C ALA A 350 18.26 8.83 -32.27
N PRO A 351 18.57 7.55 -32.00
CA PRO A 351 19.91 7.12 -31.64
C PRO A 351 20.94 7.39 -32.74
N ALA A 352 22.22 7.40 -32.37
CA ALA A 352 23.31 7.56 -33.31
C ALA A 352 23.23 6.51 -34.42
N GLY A 353 23.35 6.96 -35.68
CA GLY A 353 23.22 6.12 -36.86
C GLY A 353 21.80 6.06 -37.46
N GLN A 354 20.79 6.59 -36.79
CA GLN A 354 19.46 6.82 -37.37
C GLN A 354 19.28 8.30 -37.74
N VAL A 355 18.77 8.56 -38.94
CA VAL A 355 18.55 9.94 -39.39
C VAL A 355 17.27 10.53 -38.80
N SER A 356 16.27 9.71 -38.50
CA SER A 356 14.99 10.14 -37.99
C SER A 356 14.30 9.04 -37.19
N ASN A 357 13.30 9.42 -36.41
CA ASN A 357 12.34 8.54 -35.80
C ASN A 357 10.93 9.16 -35.85
N GLN A 358 9.97 8.59 -35.18
CA GLN A 358 8.60 9.09 -35.12
C GLN A 358 8.47 10.52 -34.58
N TYR A 359 9.43 11.02 -33.80
CA TYR A 359 9.36 12.32 -33.11
C TYR A 359 10.05 13.45 -33.88
N GLY A 360 11.04 13.13 -34.71
CA GLY A 360 11.81 14.14 -35.41
C GLY A 360 12.91 13.56 -36.29
N TYR A 361 13.82 14.43 -36.70
CA TYR A 361 14.95 14.05 -37.53
C TYR A 361 16.20 14.90 -37.23
N TRP A 362 17.36 14.35 -37.55
CA TRP A 362 18.62 15.08 -37.48
C TRP A 362 18.79 15.91 -38.78
N ASP A 363 18.91 17.20 -38.62
CA ASP A 363 19.13 18.15 -39.70
C ASP A 363 20.59 18.64 -39.68
N HIS A 364 21.28 18.56 -40.80
CA HIS A 364 22.67 18.96 -40.95
C HIS A 364 22.77 20.41 -41.44
N ARG A 365 23.29 21.31 -40.59
CA ARG A 365 23.51 22.72 -40.92
C ARG A 365 24.88 23.17 -40.42
N ASP A 366 25.62 23.91 -41.24
CA ASP A 366 26.91 24.50 -40.88
C ASP A 366 27.92 23.52 -40.26
N GLY A 367 27.93 22.27 -40.75
CA GLY A 367 28.84 21.23 -40.29
C GLY A 367 28.43 20.58 -38.97
N ARG A 368 27.22 20.83 -38.45
CA ARG A 368 26.67 20.26 -37.21
C ARG A 368 25.32 19.63 -37.44
N ASP A 369 25.01 18.59 -36.68
CA ASP A 369 23.71 17.92 -36.67
C ASP A 369 22.86 18.44 -35.51
N PHE A 370 21.64 18.89 -35.83
CA PHE A 370 20.67 19.41 -34.88
C PHE A 370 19.39 18.58 -34.93
N TRP A 371 18.82 18.29 -33.77
CA TRP A 371 17.53 17.61 -33.70
C TRP A 371 16.39 18.56 -34.01
N VAL A 372 15.52 18.17 -34.92
CA VAL A 372 14.32 18.91 -35.30
C VAL A 372 13.10 18.05 -35.04
N PHE A 373 12.25 18.50 -34.10
CA PHE A 373 10.96 17.85 -33.87
C PHE A 373 10.00 18.14 -35.04
N TYR A 374 9.20 17.14 -35.42
CA TYR A 374 8.14 17.38 -36.39
C TYR A 374 7.12 18.40 -35.89
N GLY A 375 6.41 19.10 -36.79
CA GLY A 375 5.53 20.22 -36.45
C GLY A 375 4.40 19.89 -35.48
N GLN A 376 3.93 18.66 -35.48
CA GLN A 376 2.95 18.15 -34.49
C GLN A 376 3.51 18.07 -33.05
N TYR A 377 4.82 18.12 -32.88
CA TYR A 377 5.52 18.26 -31.59
C TYR A 377 5.94 19.70 -31.32
N ALA A 378 5.39 20.69 -32.01
CA ALA A 378 5.64 22.09 -31.67
C ALA A 378 5.30 22.36 -30.19
N LEU A 379 4.24 21.72 -29.68
CA LEU A 379 3.91 21.79 -28.26
C LEU A 379 5.05 21.22 -27.39
N MET A 380 5.60 20.05 -27.73
CA MET A 380 6.78 19.49 -27.05
C MET A 380 7.95 20.43 -27.12
N ARG A 381 8.25 20.96 -28.31
CA ARG A 381 9.30 21.95 -28.49
C ARG A 381 9.08 23.19 -27.62
N ASP A 382 7.88 23.74 -27.60
CA ASP A 382 7.54 24.94 -26.83
C ASP A 382 7.53 24.69 -25.32
N LEU A 383 7.07 23.51 -24.89
CA LEU A 383 7.13 23.07 -23.49
C LEU A 383 8.57 22.83 -23.02
N LEU A 384 9.41 22.26 -23.88
CA LEU A 384 10.77 21.90 -23.55
C LEU A 384 11.75 23.08 -23.65
N PHE A 385 11.53 24.01 -24.60
CA PHE A 385 12.57 24.98 -24.97
C PHE A 385 12.18 26.45 -24.83
N ASN A 386 10.91 26.78 -24.56
CA ASN A 386 10.41 28.15 -24.49
C ASN A 386 10.90 29.04 -25.70
N ARG A 387 10.61 30.34 -25.71
CA ARG A 387 10.93 31.26 -26.81
C ARG A 387 12.42 31.37 -27.20
N SER A 388 13.32 30.81 -26.38
CA SER A 388 14.77 30.79 -26.61
C SER A 388 15.25 29.42 -27.07
N TYR A 389 14.56 28.82 -28.06
CA TYR A 389 14.94 27.53 -28.62
C TYR A 389 16.40 27.55 -29.10
N ARG A 390 17.27 26.80 -28.42
CA ARG A 390 18.56 26.39 -28.95
C ARG A 390 18.42 24.96 -29.45
N PRO A 391 18.71 24.70 -30.73
CA PRO A 391 18.67 23.34 -31.27
C PRO A 391 19.58 22.43 -30.43
N ILE A 392 19.11 21.21 -30.15
CA ILE A 392 19.93 20.22 -29.44
C ILE A 392 20.90 19.64 -30.45
N GLU A 393 22.18 19.80 -30.18
CA GLU A 393 23.26 19.27 -31.02
C GLU A 393 23.44 17.78 -30.76
N ARG A 394 23.88 17.04 -31.77
CA ARG A 394 24.20 15.62 -31.68
C ARG A 394 25.19 15.33 -30.54
N TYR A 395 26.16 16.19 -30.34
CA TYR A 395 27.16 16.08 -29.27
C TYR A 395 26.50 16.06 -27.86
N ASP A 396 25.54 16.94 -27.61
CA ASP A 396 24.78 16.94 -26.35
C ASP A 396 24.01 15.62 -26.16
N TRP A 397 23.40 15.11 -27.22
CA TRP A 397 22.67 13.84 -27.18
C TRP A 397 23.61 12.65 -26.93
N GLU A 398 24.78 12.60 -27.54
CA GLU A 398 25.77 11.52 -27.30
C GLU A 398 26.26 11.52 -25.86
N GLY A 399 26.52 12.71 -25.28
CA GLY A 399 26.86 12.87 -23.88
C GLY A 399 25.75 12.38 -22.94
N TYR A 400 24.51 12.74 -23.26
CA TYR A 400 23.33 12.22 -22.56
C TYR A 400 23.24 10.69 -22.63
N HIS A 401 23.31 10.13 -23.83
CA HIS A 401 23.17 8.70 -24.05
C HIS A 401 24.27 7.88 -23.33
N SER A 402 25.49 8.40 -23.28
CA SER A 402 26.59 7.80 -22.53
C SER A 402 26.32 7.80 -21.02
N SER A 403 25.79 8.90 -20.48
CA SER A 403 25.45 9.04 -19.07
C SER A 403 24.27 8.13 -18.71
N TRP A 404 23.21 8.14 -19.52
CA TRP A 404 22.03 7.32 -19.36
C TRP A 404 22.36 5.82 -19.31
N ARG A 405 23.20 5.32 -20.22
CA ARG A 405 23.67 3.91 -20.22
C ARG A 405 24.37 3.52 -18.92
N SER A 406 24.99 4.46 -18.24
CA SER A 406 25.65 4.23 -16.94
C SER A 406 24.75 4.56 -15.75
N GLY A 407 23.43 4.78 -15.96
CA GLY A 407 22.47 5.11 -14.90
C GLY A 407 22.71 6.46 -14.22
N ARG A 408 23.37 7.40 -14.91
CA ARG A 408 23.74 8.71 -14.36
C ARG A 408 22.97 9.82 -15.04
N THR A 409 22.57 10.82 -14.26
CA THR A 409 21.97 12.05 -14.76
C THR A 409 22.96 12.82 -15.64
N TYR A 410 22.49 13.34 -16.77
CA TYR A 410 23.26 14.17 -17.68
C TYR A 410 22.86 15.64 -17.53
N TYR A 411 23.79 16.46 -17.06
CA TYR A 411 23.55 17.90 -16.90
C TYR A 411 24.10 18.75 -18.05
N GLY A 412 24.72 18.13 -19.05
CA GLY A 412 25.36 18.85 -20.18
C GLY A 412 26.51 19.76 -19.73
N ARG A 413 27.10 20.45 -20.70
CA ARG A 413 28.12 21.47 -20.43
C ARG A 413 27.91 22.66 -21.36
N ASP A 414 27.86 23.83 -20.79
CA ASP A 414 27.91 25.10 -21.52
C ASP A 414 29.39 25.47 -21.68
N GLU A 415 29.94 25.38 -22.90
CA GLU A 415 31.34 25.62 -23.17
C GLU A 415 31.75 27.08 -22.89
N ALA A 416 30.83 28.03 -23.14
CA ALA A 416 31.09 29.46 -22.93
C ALA A 416 31.14 29.83 -21.43
N ALA A 417 30.31 29.19 -20.62
CA ALA A 417 30.23 29.45 -19.20
C ALA A 417 31.08 28.48 -18.33
N GLY A 418 31.51 27.35 -18.91
CA GLY A 418 32.19 26.28 -18.18
C GLY A 418 31.33 25.62 -17.11
N ALA A 419 30.00 25.73 -17.24
CA ALA A 419 28.98 25.38 -16.28
C ALA A 419 28.10 24.22 -16.79
N PRO A 420 27.33 23.55 -15.92
CA PRO A 420 26.22 22.69 -16.38
C PRO A 420 25.27 23.48 -17.27
N LYS A 421 24.63 22.80 -18.24
CA LYS A 421 23.64 23.38 -19.15
C LYS A 421 22.23 23.16 -18.63
N TYR A 422 21.98 22.00 -18.00
CA TYR A 422 20.69 21.54 -17.50
C TYR A 422 20.70 21.32 -15.98
N GLY A 423 19.52 21.09 -15.40
CA GLY A 423 19.34 20.95 -13.95
C GLY A 423 19.40 22.28 -13.22
N SER A 424 19.20 22.29 -11.90
CA SER A 424 19.10 23.52 -11.10
C SER A 424 20.32 24.43 -11.20
N GLN A 425 21.49 23.87 -11.46
CA GLN A 425 22.74 24.63 -11.67
C GLN A 425 22.99 24.96 -13.15
N GLY A 426 22.11 24.56 -14.04
CA GLY A 426 22.26 24.71 -15.47
C GLY A 426 21.93 26.10 -15.97
N THR A 427 22.77 26.65 -16.88
CA THR A 427 22.59 27.98 -17.46
C THR A 427 21.24 28.12 -18.16
N ALA A 428 20.84 27.12 -18.96
CA ALA A 428 19.56 27.12 -19.65
C ALA A 428 18.36 27.01 -18.68
N THR A 429 18.51 26.27 -17.57
CA THR A 429 17.46 26.13 -16.56
C THR A 429 17.28 27.42 -15.77
N GLN A 430 18.36 28.05 -15.35
CA GLN A 430 18.30 29.31 -14.59
C GLN A 430 17.65 30.44 -15.40
N ASP A 431 17.98 30.56 -16.69
CA ASP A 431 17.32 31.52 -17.57
C ASP A 431 15.80 31.26 -17.70
N ARG A 432 15.42 30.00 -17.79
CA ARG A 432 14.02 29.60 -17.99
C ARG A 432 13.17 29.74 -16.74
N TYR A 433 13.70 29.32 -15.59
CA TYR A 433 12.98 29.21 -14.32
C TYR A 433 13.34 30.32 -13.33
N ALA A 434 13.86 31.45 -13.80
CA ALA A 434 14.20 32.61 -12.96
C ALA A 434 13.02 33.13 -12.12
N GLY A 435 11.78 32.93 -12.59
CA GLY A 435 10.56 33.32 -11.88
C GLY A 435 9.97 32.26 -10.95
N SER A 436 10.58 31.09 -10.82
CA SER A 436 10.08 29.99 -9.99
C SER A 436 10.15 30.32 -8.49
N SER A 437 9.36 29.62 -7.67
CA SER A 437 9.44 29.69 -6.20
C SER A 437 10.81 29.29 -5.69
N PHE A 438 11.40 28.27 -6.31
CA PHE A 438 12.75 27.82 -6.03
C PHE A 438 13.79 28.93 -6.24
N ALA A 439 13.72 29.64 -7.37
CA ALA A 439 14.62 30.77 -7.66
C ALA A 439 14.44 31.92 -6.66
N ARG A 440 13.18 32.32 -6.41
CA ARG A 440 12.84 33.41 -5.47
C ARG A 440 13.32 33.15 -4.05
N LYS A 441 13.29 31.88 -3.61
CA LYS A 441 13.77 31.44 -2.28
C LYS A 441 15.28 31.20 -2.23
N GLY A 442 16.01 31.53 -3.28
CA GLY A 442 17.47 31.48 -3.32
C GLY A 442 18.06 30.12 -3.72
N GLY A 443 17.24 29.21 -4.26
CA GLY A 443 17.71 27.89 -4.69
C GLY A 443 18.83 27.93 -5.73
N PHE A 444 18.89 28.97 -6.56
CA PHE A 444 19.99 29.18 -7.50
C PHE A 444 21.25 29.80 -6.85
N ARG A 445 21.16 30.37 -5.64
CA ARG A 445 22.31 30.98 -4.95
C ARG A 445 23.31 29.94 -4.46
N ASP A 446 22.87 28.73 -4.19
CA ASP A 446 23.72 27.63 -3.76
C ASP A 446 24.55 27.05 -4.92
N SER A 447 24.30 27.51 -6.15
CA SER A 447 25.05 27.13 -7.33
C SER A 447 26.33 27.99 -7.44
N GLN A 448 27.50 27.36 -7.45
CA GLN A 448 28.76 28.06 -7.68
C GLN A 448 28.85 28.77 -9.06
N TYR A 449 27.87 28.54 -9.94
CA TYR A 449 27.75 29.13 -11.28
C TYR A 449 26.73 30.27 -11.34
N ALA A 450 25.84 30.39 -10.37
CA ALA A 450 24.85 31.46 -10.30
C ALA A 450 25.49 32.86 -10.26
N SER A 451 26.65 32.97 -9.62
CA SER A 451 27.44 34.22 -9.54
C SER A 451 28.15 34.59 -10.85
N LYS A 452 28.24 33.66 -11.81
CA LYS A 452 28.93 33.84 -13.09
C LYS A 452 27.99 34.07 -14.27
N SER A 453 26.68 33.74 -14.13
CA SER A 453 25.68 33.99 -15.18
C SER A 453 25.28 35.48 -15.17
N GLY A 454 25.44 36.16 -16.30
CA GLY A 454 25.14 37.59 -16.42
C GLY A 454 23.66 37.96 -16.17
N SER A 455 22.73 37.05 -16.42
CA SER A 455 21.30 37.22 -16.19
C SER A 455 20.93 37.30 -14.71
N TYR A 456 21.71 36.69 -13.82
CA TYR A 456 21.46 36.72 -12.38
C TYR A 456 21.91 38.04 -11.72
N ARG A 457 22.85 38.78 -12.32
CA ARG A 457 23.32 40.07 -11.79
C ARG A 457 22.24 41.15 -11.75
N ASN A 458 21.25 41.06 -12.59
CA ASN A 458 20.13 42.01 -12.69
C ASN A 458 18.84 41.54 -12.02
N SER A 459 18.86 40.43 -11.30
CA SER A 459 17.71 39.98 -10.53
C SER A 459 17.49 40.84 -9.29
N PRO A 460 16.23 41.24 -8.93
CA PRO A 460 15.94 41.94 -7.69
C PRO A 460 16.46 41.24 -6.43
N TYR A 461 16.76 39.94 -6.54
CA TYR A 461 17.29 39.10 -5.46
C TYR A 461 18.81 39.07 -5.38
N SER A 462 19.55 39.69 -6.33
CA SER A 462 20.99 39.85 -6.27
C SER A 462 21.43 41.05 -5.44
N SER A 463 20.51 41.85 -4.94
CA SER A 463 20.80 43.02 -4.10
C SER A 463 21.18 42.63 -2.66
N PRO A 464 22.21 43.23 -2.04
CA PRO A 464 22.73 42.85 -0.72
C PRO A 464 21.79 43.10 0.47
N GLY A 465 20.48 43.26 0.27
CA GLY A 465 19.51 43.65 1.31
C GLY A 465 18.33 42.74 1.54
N SER A 466 18.16 41.66 0.76
CA SER A 466 17.04 40.72 0.98
C SER A 466 17.51 39.52 1.80
N HIS A 467 17.65 39.70 3.10
CA HIS A 467 17.86 38.60 4.02
C HIS A 467 16.51 37.97 4.37
N ASP A 468 16.26 36.76 3.90
CA ASP A 468 15.32 35.87 4.55
C ASP A 468 16.08 35.27 5.76
N PRO A 469 15.67 35.55 7.02
CA PRO A 469 16.34 35.05 8.21
C PRO A 469 16.38 33.52 8.31
N ASN A 470 15.58 32.79 7.49
CA ASN A 470 15.59 31.33 7.45
C ASN A 470 16.55 30.74 6.41
N ALA A 471 17.02 31.52 5.42
CA ALA A 471 17.97 31.02 4.41
C ALA A 471 19.38 30.85 4.96
N ASP A 472 19.76 31.67 5.95
CA ASP A 472 21.12 31.67 6.52
C ASP A 472 21.44 30.48 7.43
N HIS A 473 20.45 29.80 7.99
CA HIS A 473 20.70 28.69 8.92
C HIS A 473 21.10 27.38 8.24
N ASN A 474 20.75 27.17 6.97
CA ASN A 474 21.12 25.96 6.24
C ASN A 474 22.45 26.09 5.48
N ALA A 475 22.90 27.32 5.17
CA ALA A 475 24.13 27.53 4.44
C ALA A 475 25.41 27.36 5.30
N ARG A 476 25.30 27.44 6.63
CA ARG A 476 26.48 27.41 7.53
C ARG A 476 26.96 26.00 7.89
N HIS A 477 26.28 24.94 7.48
CA HIS A 477 26.66 23.58 7.87
C HIS A 477 27.47 22.79 6.83
N PHE A 478 27.78 23.38 5.66
CA PHE A 478 28.55 22.69 4.62
C PHE A 478 29.92 23.30 4.26
N GLY A 479 30.56 23.96 5.18
CA GLY A 479 31.86 24.51 4.95
C GLY A 479 32.84 24.18 6.07
N HIS A 480 33.47 23.02 6.05
CA HIS A 480 34.82 22.65 6.45
C HIS A 480 34.93 21.16 6.71
N GLY A 481 35.37 20.46 5.70
CA GLY A 481 35.85 19.08 5.76
C GLY A 481 36.69 18.86 4.50
N GLY A 482 37.99 18.59 4.65
CA GLY A 482 38.92 18.32 3.56
C GLY A 482 38.52 17.06 2.76
N PRO A 483 39.25 16.74 1.69
CA PRO A 483 38.84 15.75 0.71
C PRO A 483 38.95 14.35 1.30
N GLU A 484 37.87 13.84 1.84
CA GLU A 484 37.66 12.41 1.94
C GLU A 484 36.85 11.99 0.71
N GLU A 485 37.34 10.97 0.02
CA GLU A 485 36.66 10.37 -1.12
C GLU A 485 35.26 9.99 -0.72
N PRO A 486 34.22 10.38 -1.50
CA PRO A 486 32.86 9.97 -1.19
C PRO A 486 32.75 8.47 -1.48
N HIS A 487 32.67 7.67 -0.44
CA HIS A 487 32.05 6.36 -0.55
C HIS A 487 30.63 6.60 -1.04
N ALA A 488 30.34 6.19 -2.26
CA ALA A 488 29.01 6.20 -2.81
C ALA A 488 28.08 5.49 -1.81
N PRO A 489 26.96 6.12 -1.38
CA PRO A 489 25.95 5.41 -0.62
C PRO A 489 25.48 4.25 -1.51
N GLY A 490 25.62 3.03 -1.01
CA GLY A 490 25.15 1.85 -1.70
C GLY A 490 23.69 2.06 -2.05
N PHE A 491 23.40 2.07 -3.32
CA PHE A 491 22.04 2.03 -3.84
C PHE A 491 21.42 0.73 -3.33
N HIS A 492 20.62 0.81 -2.27
CA HIS A 492 19.63 -0.22 -2.02
C HIS A 492 18.55 0.01 -3.08
N PRO A 493 18.38 -0.87 -4.06
CA PRO A 493 17.24 -0.79 -4.93
C PRO A 493 15.99 -0.79 -4.04
N ALA A 494 15.07 0.14 -4.28
CA ALA A 494 13.76 0.13 -3.64
C ALA A 494 13.21 -1.29 -3.70
N PRO A 495 12.60 -1.80 -2.61
CA PRO A 495 12.03 -3.13 -2.63
C PRO A 495 11.12 -3.21 -3.86
N ARG A 496 11.38 -4.21 -4.70
CA ARG A 496 10.48 -4.52 -5.82
C ARG A 496 9.08 -4.59 -5.22
N PRO A 497 8.07 -3.96 -5.82
CA PRO A 497 6.71 -4.20 -5.40
C PRO A 497 6.54 -5.71 -5.37
N MET A 498 6.16 -6.23 -4.21
CA MET A 498 5.87 -7.65 -4.08
C MET A 498 4.83 -7.97 -5.16
N PRO A 499 5.03 -9.03 -5.95
CA PRO A 499 3.96 -9.50 -6.79
C PRO A 499 2.76 -9.69 -5.85
N ARG A 500 1.62 -9.11 -6.20
CA ARG A 500 0.34 -9.40 -5.52
C ARG A 500 0.26 -10.91 -5.44
N PRO A 501 -0.16 -11.48 -4.31
CA PRO A 501 -0.27 -12.92 -4.20
C PRO A 501 -1.07 -13.42 -5.40
N ALA A 502 -0.43 -14.28 -6.19
CA ALA A 502 -1.11 -15.00 -7.24
C ALA A 502 -2.33 -15.64 -6.56
N PHE A 503 -3.51 -15.46 -7.15
CA PHE A 503 -4.72 -16.16 -6.79
C PHE A 503 -4.34 -17.63 -6.61
N ARG A 504 -4.30 -18.10 -5.38
CA ARG A 504 -4.24 -19.51 -5.08
C ARG A 504 -5.68 -20.00 -5.19
N PRO A 505 -6.04 -20.81 -6.19
CA PRO A 505 -7.30 -21.50 -6.13
C PRO A 505 -7.33 -22.31 -4.82
N PRO A 506 -8.49 -22.39 -4.15
CA PRO A 506 -8.61 -23.20 -2.96
C PRO A 506 -8.10 -24.61 -3.29
N SER A 507 -7.19 -25.12 -2.47
CA SER A 507 -6.65 -26.47 -2.62
C SER A 507 -7.80 -27.45 -2.51
N MET A 508 -8.14 -28.10 -3.62
CA MET A 508 -9.08 -29.22 -3.59
C MET A 508 -8.52 -30.32 -2.68
N PRO A 509 -9.31 -30.89 -1.80
CA PRO A 509 -8.87 -32.04 -1.02
C PRO A 509 -8.55 -33.18 -1.99
N HIS A 510 -7.30 -33.66 -1.95
CA HIS A 510 -6.89 -34.86 -2.65
C HIS A 510 -7.62 -36.06 -2.03
N HIS A 511 -8.64 -36.55 -2.72
CA HIS A 511 -9.15 -37.89 -2.47
C HIS A 511 -8.08 -38.90 -2.88
N PHE A 512 -7.40 -39.45 -1.88
CA PHE A 512 -6.67 -40.71 -2.07
C PHE A 512 -7.71 -41.83 -2.22
N GLY A 513 -8.02 -42.19 -3.44
CA GLY A 513 -8.65 -43.46 -3.77
C GLY A 513 -7.56 -44.54 -3.75
N ARG A 514 -7.61 -45.46 -2.76
CA ARG A 514 -7.04 -46.79 -2.89
C ARG A 514 -8.18 -47.74 -3.13
N HIS A 515 -8.07 -48.49 -4.22
CA HIS A 515 -8.83 -49.65 -4.69
C HIS A 515 -10.30 -49.45 -5.02
#